data_f2f589ecb756d1d8c59d9496c5d2fb10
#
_entry.id   f2f589ecb756d1d8c59d9496c5d2fb10
#
_cell.length_a   1.000
_cell.length_b   1.000
_cell.length_c   1.000
_cell.angle_alpha   90.00
_cell.angle_beta   90.00
_cell.angle_gamma   90.00
#
_symmetry.space_group_name_H-M   'P 1'
#
loop_
_entity.id
_entity.type
_entity.pdbx_description
1 polymer ?
#
loop_
_entity_poly.entity_id
_entity_poly.type
_entity_poly.pdbx_seq_one_letter_code
_entity_poly.pdbx_strand_id
1 'polypeptide(L)'
;MIIPATMRALQQTSLNGPQDLRLITDAPVPVPGPGEVLIRVTAAGVNFGDISQAHGTFLGGPQPPYLAGFEAAGEIAVRGEEVTGLEPGARVIGVGIGCGAFAEYTSLPAAAVMPVPAGWAEEQALGLAVNWPTALAALRPLGGVTAGQTVLINAAAGGTGQAAVIMAKHYGATVIAAASPSKHETVRGLGADHVLDSRGPDLAAEVLRLTGGTGADLVLESVGGATLGASLTAAKRVTGRVVVYGMAGGEAAVTNWDLIYRHQVQMIGLNIGVLIQAAPQIFGEVMGELFALIAGGVLTPGQPTPYELADGPKALAELEVRATVGKLALLP
;
A
#
# COMPACT_ATOMS: atom_id res chain seq x y z
N MET A 1 -11.56 15.39 26.43
CA MET A 1 -10.97 14.02 26.63
C MET A 1 -9.73 14.17 27.49
N ILE A 2 -9.53 13.29 28.48
CA ILE A 2 -8.28 13.28 29.27
C ILE A 2 -7.30 12.40 28.53
N ILE A 3 -6.15 12.95 28.14
CA ILE A 3 -5.08 12.21 27.48
C ILE A 3 -4.20 11.54 28.58
N PRO A 4 -3.98 10.21 28.53
CA PRO A 4 -3.12 9.54 29.49
C PRO A 4 -1.65 9.94 29.28
N ALA A 5 -0.80 9.75 30.30
CA ALA A 5 0.62 10.03 30.16
C ALA A 5 1.36 8.93 29.36
N THR A 6 0.86 7.69 29.43
CA THR A 6 1.42 6.52 28.76
C THR A 6 0.35 5.75 28.00
N MET A 7 0.77 4.94 27.04
CA MET A 7 -0.09 4.17 26.16
C MET A 7 0.48 2.78 25.86
N ARG A 8 -0.35 1.90 25.32
CA ARG A 8 0.09 0.66 24.71
C ARG A 8 0.61 0.96 23.29
N ALA A 9 1.71 0.33 22.92
CA ALA A 9 2.30 0.45 21.60
C ALA A 9 3.12 -0.79 21.23
N LEU A 10 3.37 -0.99 19.95
CA LEU A 10 4.30 -2.00 19.47
C LEU A 10 5.65 -1.35 19.20
N GLN A 11 6.67 -1.84 19.91
CA GLN A 11 8.05 -1.39 19.78
C GLN A 11 8.89 -2.42 19.03
N GLN A 12 9.55 -2.00 17.98
CA GLN A 12 10.59 -2.78 17.27
C GLN A 12 11.92 -2.62 18.00
N THR A 13 12.50 -3.74 18.42
CA THR A 13 13.70 -3.73 19.28
C THR A 13 14.99 -4.03 18.53
N SER A 14 14.92 -4.56 17.32
CA SER A 14 16.05 -4.84 16.43
C SER A 14 15.65 -4.78 14.96
N LEU A 15 16.60 -4.98 14.04
CA LEU A 15 16.35 -5.07 12.59
C LEU A 15 16.41 -6.52 12.07
N ASN A 16 16.09 -7.50 12.91
CA ASN A 16 16.08 -8.92 12.49
C ASN A 16 14.72 -9.36 11.91
N GLY A 17 13.70 -8.50 11.98
CA GLY A 17 12.37 -8.77 11.43
C GLY A 17 11.22 -8.61 12.43
N PRO A 18 9.98 -8.92 12.02
CA PRO A 18 8.78 -8.75 12.84
C PRO A 18 8.76 -9.55 14.14
N GLN A 19 9.54 -10.61 14.26
CA GLN A 19 9.64 -11.42 15.48
C GLN A 19 10.20 -10.64 16.67
N ASP A 20 10.86 -9.50 16.44
CA ASP A 20 11.40 -8.64 17.49
C ASP A 20 10.50 -7.43 17.81
N LEU A 21 9.27 -7.45 17.28
CA LEU A 21 8.23 -6.51 17.65
C LEU A 21 7.61 -6.91 19.00
N ARG A 22 7.52 -5.96 19.95
CA ARG A 22 7.04 -6.20 21.31
C ARG A 22 5.94 -5.23 21.70
N LEU A 23 4.89 -5.74 22.33
CA LEU A 23 3.90 -4.89 22.98
C LEU A 23 4.50 -4.32 24.27
N ILE A 24 4.48 -3.00 24.40
CA ILE A 24 4.80 -2.27 25.62
C ILE A 24 3.56 -1.50 26.11
N THR A 25 3.48 -1.21 27.40
CA THR A 25 2.30 -0.59 28.02
C THR A 25 2.58 0.77 28.64
N ASP A 26 3.81 1.23 28.54
CA ASP A 26 4.34 2.44 29.18
C ASP A 26 4.98 3.41 28.17
N ALA A 27 4.67 3.24 26.88
CA ALA A 27 5.12 4.19 25.87
C ALA A 27 4.55 5.59 26.17
N PRO A 28 5.36 6.67 26.14
CA PRO A 28 4.83 8.00 26.36
C PRO A 28 3.88 8.39 25.23
N VAL A 29 2.74 8.99 25.58
CA VAL A 29 1.84 9.58 24.56
C VAL A 29 2.53 10.82 23.98
N PRO A 30 2.65 10.93 22.65
CA PRO A 30 3.32 12.07 22.03
C PRO A 30 2.53 13.37 22.26
N VAL A 31 3.26 14.47 22.39
CA VAL A 31 2.66 15.81 22.42
C VAL A 31 2.81 16.40 21.01
N PRO A 32 1.69 16.78 20.33
CA PRO A 32 1.77 17.31 18.99
C PRO A 32 2.51 18.65 18.98
N GLY A 33 3.48 18.79 18.10
CA GLY A 33 4.19 20.04 17.84
C GLY A 33 3.35 21.01 17.00
N PRO A 34 3.92 22.21 16.72
CA PRO A 34 3.30 23.14 15.77
C PRO A 34 3.05 22.46 14.41
N GLY A 35 1.86 22.64 13.86
CA GLY A 35 1.48 22.01 12.59
C GLY A 35 1.15 20.50 12.65
N GLU A 36 1.13 19.90 13.84
CA GLU A 36 0.82 18.47 14.03
C GLU A 36 -0.54 18.27 14.72
N VAL A 37 -1.10 17.07 14.56
CA VAL A 37 -2.28 16.60 15.26
C VAL A 37 -1.98 15.33 16.02
N LEU A 38 -2.46 15.21 17.26
CA LEU A 38 -2.48 13.96 18.00
C LEU A 38 -3.75 13.19 17.61
N ILE A 39 -3.60 11.97 17.12
CA ILE A 39 -4.69 11.09 16.75
C ILE A 39 -4.82 10.01 17.84
N ARG A 40 -6.03 9.84 18.39
CA ARG A 40 -6.43 8.64 19.10
C ARG A 40 -6.71 7.57 18.05
N VAL A 41 -5.83 6.61 17.94
CA VAL A 41 -5.89 5.57 16.92
C VAL A 41 -7.01 4.59 17.24
N THR A 42 -7.88 4.35 16.28
CA THR A 42 -8.92 3.31 16.34
C THR A 42 -8.60 2.14 15.44
N ALA A 43 -7.79 2.37 14.39
CA ALA A 43 -7.26 1.33 13.53
C ALA A 43 -5.93 1.78 12.92
N ALA A 44 -4.93 0.90 12.91
CA ALA A 44 -3.66 1.12 12.23
C ALA A 44 -3.49 0.16 11.06
N GLY A 45 -3.09 0.68 9.90
CA GLY A 45 -2.95 -0.09 8.67
C GLY A 45 -1.59 -0.78 8.58
N VAL A 46 -1.57 -2.11 8.43
CA VAL A 46 -0.33 -2.86 8.20
C VAL A 46 0.01 -2.84 6.72
N ASN A 47 1.26 -2.53 6.41
CA ASN A 47 1.82 -2.43 5.06
C ASN A 47 3.09 -3.28 4.93
N PHE A 48 3.46 -3.67 3.72
CA PHE A 48 4.73 -4.38 3.50
C PHE A 48 5.96 -3.52 3.84
N GLY A 49 5.79 -2.19 3.81
CA GLY A 49 6.80 -1.24 4.28
C GLY A 49 7.16 -1.40 5.76
N ASP A 50 6.22 -1.81 6.61
CA ASP A 50 6.49 -2.08 8.04
C ASP A 50 7.43 -3.28 8.20
N ILE A 51 7.27 -4.31 7.35
CA ILE A 51 8.19 -5.46 7.30
C ILE A 51 9.58 -5.00 6.84
N SER A 52 9.64 -4.18 5.79
CA SER A 52 10.91 -3.63 5.31
C SER A 52 11.61 -2.77 6.37
N GLN A 53 10.85 -2.01 7.19
CA GLN A 53 11.41 -1.28 8.33
C GLN A 53 11.94 -2.24 9.40
N ALA A 54 11.19 -3.31 9.73
CA ALA A 54 11.59 -4.30 10.71
C ALA A 54 12.86 -5.06 10.32
N HIS A 55 13.14 -5.20 9.02
CA HIS A 55 14.38 -5.79 8.48
C HIS A 55 15.48 -4.75 8.16
N GLY A 56 15.23 -3.46 8.38
CA GLY A 56 16.21 -2.40 8.07
C GLY A 56 16.46 -2.19 6.57
N THR A 57 15.60 -2.74 5.70
CA THR A 57 15.71 -2.59 4.23
C THR A 57 14.89 -1.40 3.69
N PHE A 58 14.13 -0.71 4.56
CA PHE A 58 13.41 0.50 4.18
C PHE A 58 14.35 1.71 4.21
N LEU A 59 14.58 2.33 3.05
CA LEU A 59 15.49 3.48 2.95
C LEU A 59 14.97 4.66 3.79
N GLY A 60 15.81 5.16 4.69
CA GLY A 60 15.43 6.22 5.63
C GLY A 60 14.50 5.77 6.76
N GLY A 61 14.35 4.47 6.97
CA GLY A 61 13.57 3.91 8.06
C GLY A 61 14.16 4.19 9.45
N PRO A 62 13.32 4.10 10.50
CA PRO A 62 13.75 4.37 11.87
C PRO A 62 14.76 3.31 12.36
N GLN A 63 15.58 3.71 13.34
CA GLN A 63 16.54 2.82 14.00
C GLN A 63 15.98 2.32 15.33
N PRO A 64 16.17 1.03 15.67
CA PRO A 64 15.70 0.49 16.95
C PRO A 64 16.39 1.13 18.17
N PRO A 65 15.67 1.24 19.31
CA PRO A 65 14.26 0.91 19.45
C PRO A 65 13.34 2.02 18.90
N TYR A 66 12.26 1.65 18.19
CA TYR A 66 11.27 2.62 17.70
C TYR A 66 9.84 2.06 17.83
N LEU A 67 8.85 2.94 17.92
CA LEU A 67 7.44 2.54 17.82
C LEU A 67 7.09 2.29 16.34
N ALA A 68 6.55 1.10 16.06
CA ALA A 68 6.28 0.65 14.71
C ALA A 68 4.97 1.22 14.13
N GLY A 69 4.81 1.05 12.82
CA GLY A 69 3.63 1.49 12.08
C GLY A 69 3.74 2.90 11.53
N PHE A 70 3.19 3.13 10.34
CA PHE A 70 3.21 4.44 9.70
C PHE A 70 1.87 4.87 9.10
N GLU A 71 0.79 4.08 9.22
CA GLU A 71 -0.55 4.40 8.76
C GLU A 71 -1.56 4.26 9.90
N ALA A 72 -2.28 5.33 10.21
CA ALA A 72 -3.26 5.36 11.30
C ALA A 72 -4.56 6.02 10.86
N ALA A 73 -5.67 5.45 11.30
CA ALA A 73 -6.99 6.06 11.26
C ALA A 73 -7.54 6.20 12.68
N GLY A 74 -8.31 7.24 12.94
CA GLY A 74 -8.86 7.53 14.27
C GLY A 74 -9.44 8.92 14.39
N GLU A 75 -9.55 9.41 15.62
CA GLU A 75 -10.06 10.74 15.92
C GLU A 75 -8.96 11.69 16.37
N ILE A 76 -8.99 12.92 15.92
CA ILE A 76 -8.11 13.98 16.44
C ILE A 76 -8.42 14.19 17.91
N ALA A 77 -7.46 13.91 18.77
CA ALA A 77 -7.56 14.13 20.21
C ALA A 77 -7.11 15.55 20.60
N VAL A 78 -6.01 16.02 20.00
CA VAL A 78 -5.43 17.34 20.22
C VAL A 78 -4.88 17.86 18.90
N ARG A 79 -4.98 19.16 18.67
CA ARG A 79 -4.25 19.85 17.62
C ARG A 79 -3.14 20.69 18.19
N GLY A 80 -1.98 20.68 17.54
CA GLY A 80 -0.88 21.57 17.86
C GLY A 80 -1.19 23.01 17.43
N GLU A 81 -0.31 23.92 17.81
CA GLU A 81 -0.37 25.30 17.34
C GLU A 81 -0.30 25.35 15.79
N GLU A 82 -0.85 26.39 15.19
CA GLU A 82 -0.87 26.63 13.73
C GLU A 82 -1.77 25.67 12.92
N VAL A 83 -2.33 24.62 13.50
CA VAL A 83 -3.26 23.73 12.79
C VAL A 83 -4.62 24.41 12.64
N THR A 84 -5.12 24.50 11.40
CA THR A 84 -6.42 25.04 11.04
C THR A 84 -7.24 24.02 10.26
N GLY A 85 -8.56 24.07 10.37
CA GLY A 85 -9.47 23.21 9.60
C GLY A 85 -9.57 21.75 10.06
N LEU A 86 -8.82 21.38 11.10
CA LEU A 86 -8.87 20.06 11.73
C LEU A 86 -9.21 20.24 13.21
N GLU A 87 -10.42 19.85 13.60
CA GLU A 87 -10.88 20.02 14.98
C GLU A 87 -10.84 18.71 15.79
N PRO A 88 -10.64 18.76 17.11
CA PRO A 88 -10.77 17.58 17.97
C PRO A 88 -12.12 16.88 17.75
N GLY A 89 -12.09 15.55 17.67
CA GLY A 89 -13.23 14.71 17.31
C GLY A 89 -13.39 14.49 15.80
N ALA A 90 -12.66 15.19 14.94
CA ALA A 90 -12.67 14.90 13.51
C ALA A 90 -12.04 13.53 13.24
N ARG A 91 -12.70 12.73 12.39
CA ARG A 91 -12.27 11.39 11.99
C ARG A 91 -11.34 11.50 10.80
N VAL A 92 -10.13 10.99 10.96
CA VAL A 92 -9.04 11.16 9.98
C VAL A 92 -8.29 9.86 9.75
N ILE A 93 -7.63 9.80 8.60
CA ILE A 93 -6.59 8.82 8.29
C ILE A 93 -5.35 9.58 7.82
N GLY A 94 -4.18 9.08 8.17
CA GLY A 94 -2.92 9.68 7.76
C GLY A 94 -1.76 8.70 7.74
N VAL A 95 -0.63 9.18 7.22
CA VAL A 95 0.60 8.42 7.07
C VAL A 95 1.81 9.25 7.48
N GLY A 96 2.75 8.64 8.19
CA GLY A 96 4.01 9.28 8.57
C GLY A 96 5.09 8.25 8.91
N ILE A 97 6.23 8.32 8.22
CA ILE A 97 7.37 7.44 8.52
C ILE A 97 7.89 7.75 9.93
N GLY A 98 7.96 6.70 10.77
CA GLY A 98 8.43 6.83 12.15
C GLY A 98 7.39 7.44 13.12
N CYS A 99 6.12 7.59 12.71
CA CYS A 99 5.09 8.14 13.61
C CYS A 99 4.64 7.18 14.71
N GLY A 100 4.96 5.87 14.63
CA GLY A 100 4.57 4.91 15.65
C GLY A 100 3.05 4.61 15.65
N ALA A 101 2.47 4.39 14.47
CA ALA A 101 1.03 4.19 14.30
C ALA A 101 0.47 2.92 14.97
N PHE A 102 1.31 1.94 15.27
CA PHE A 102 0.88 0.73 16.02
C PHE A 102 0.84 1.01 17.52
N ALA A 103 -0.02 1.95 17.91
CA ALA A 103 -0.18 2.45 19.26
C ALA A 103 -1.59 3.01 19.49
N GLU A 104 -1.95 3.30 20.73
CA GLU A 104 -3.24 3.95 21.05
C GLU A 104 -3.31 5.42 20.63
N TYR A 105 -2.14 6.07 20.50
CA TYR A 105 -2.03 7.46 20.02
C TYR A 105 -0.81 7.60 19.10
N THR A 106 -0.93 8.49 18.12
CA THR A 106 0.20 8.88 17.24
C THR A 106 0.11 10.36 16.90
N SER A 107 1.24 11.02 16.68
CA SER A 107 1.29 12.39 16.17
C SER A 107 1.67 12.40 14.69
N LEU A 108 0.91 13.16 13.90
CA LEU A 108 1.15 13.32 12.47
C LEU A 108 1.10 14.80 12.08
N PRO A 109 1.89 15.22 11.07
CA PRO A 109 1.70 16.52 10.44
C PRO A 109 0.25 16.67 9.92
N ALA A 110 -0.36 17.81 10.16
CA ALA A 110 -1.73 18.11 9.70
C ALA A 110 -1.87 17.95 8.17
N ALA A 111 -0.81 18.24 7.42
CA ALA A 111 -0.76 18.06 5.97
C ALA A 111 -0.70 16.59 5.51
N ALA A 112 -0.39 15.66 6.43
CA ALA A 112 -0.31 14.24 6.16
C ALA A 112 -1.58 13.48 6.53
N VAL A 113 -2.63 14.16 6.99
CA VAL A 113 -3.92 13.57 7.35
C VAL A 113 -5.02 14.06 6.43
N MET A 114 -6.01 13.20 6.22
CA MET A 114 -7.21 13.50 5.43
C MET A 114 -8.46 13.00 6.16
N PRO A 115 -9.64 13.59 5.89
CA PRO A 115 -10.88 13.09 6.48
C PRO A 115 -11.19 11.65 6.06
N VAL A 116 -11.71 10.86 7.00
CA VAL A 116 -12.37 9.58 6.66
C VAL A 116 -13.61 9.88 5.82
N PRO A 117 -13.83 9.18 4.69
CA PRO A 117 -15.00 9.39 3.86
C PRO A 117 -16.32 9.27 4.66
N ALA A 118 -17.29 10.11 4.33
CA ALA A 118 -18.58 10.13 5.03
C ALA A 118 -19.26 8.75 4.97
N GLY A 119 -19.72 8.27 6.11
CA GLY A 119 -20.40 6.99 6.25
C GLY A 119 -19.47 5.79 6.39
N TRP A 120 -18.14 5.96 6.31
CA TRP A 120 -17.18 4.87 6.53
C TRP A 120 -16.76 4.83 8.00
N ALA A 121 -16.44 3.63 8.49
CA ALA A 121 -15.68 3.47 9.73
C ALA A 121 -14.19 3.74 9.47
N GLU A 122 -13.41 4.02 10.52
CA GLU A 122 -12.00 4.39 10.38
C GLU A 122 -11.16 3.26 9.78
N GLU A 123 -11.39 2.02 10.22
CA GLU A 123 -10.73 0.84 9.68
C GLU A 123 -11.05 0.64 8.19
N GLN A 124 -12.23 1.03 7.73
CA GLN A 124 -12.64 0.93 6.33
C GLN A 124 -11.90 1.92 5.42
N ALA A 125 -11.33 2.98 6.01
CA ALA A 125 -10.53 3.97 5.29
C ALA A 125 -9.05 3.54 5.14
N LEU A 126 -8.61 2.49 5.84
CA LEU A 126 -7.24 2.02 5.74
C LEU A 126 -6.89 1.64 4.29
N GLY A 127 -5.73 2.09 3.85
CA GLY A 127 -5.30 2.01 2.46
C GLY A 127 -5.47 3.30 1.67
N LEU A 128 -6.33 4.23 2.09
CA LEU A 128 -6.51 5.54 1.44
C LEU A 128 -5.24 6.39 1.46
N ALA A 129 -4.41 6.24 2.50
CA ALA A 129 -3.20 7.02 2.62
C ALA A 129 -2.01 6.44 1.84
N VAL A 130 -2.00 5.13 1.55
CA VAL A 130 -0.85 4.43 0.94
C VAL A 130 -1.25 3.58 -0.25
N ASN A 131 -2.10 2.57 -0.05
CA ASN A 131 -2.32 1.50 -1.03
C ASN A 131 -3.09 1.97 -2.26
N TRP A 132 -4.16 2.72 -2.06
CA TRP A 132 -5.05 3.13 -3.13
C TRP A 132 -4.44 4.25 -4.00
N PRO A 133 -3.81 5.31 -3.41
CA PRO A 133 -3.10 6.28 -4.24
C PRO A 133 -1.91 5.66 -4.97
N THR A 134 -1.22 4.66 -4.39
CA THR A 134 -0.18 3.91 -5.10
C THR A 134 -0.75 3.16 -6.31
N ALA A 135 -1.88 2.46 -6.15
CA ALA A 135 -2.54 1.76 -7.25
C ALA A 135 -2.96 2.74 -8.36
N LEU A 136 -3.58 3.87 -7.98
CA LEU A 136 -4.04 4.87 -8.95
C LEU A 136 -2.87 5.55 -9.66
N ALA A 137 -1.82 5.93 -8.93
CA ALA A 137 -0.61 6.52 -9.52
C ALA A 137 0.06 5.56 -10.51
N ALA A 138 0.13 4.26 -10.16
CA ALA A 138 0.68 3.23 -11.03
C ALA A 138 -0.16 3.01 -12.30
N LEU A 139 -1.48 3.13 -12.22
CA LEU A 139 -2.37 2.96 -13.37
C LEU A 139 -2.42 4.21 -14.27
N ARG A 140 -2.60 5.40 -13.68
CA ARG A 140 -2.96 6.62 -14.43
C ARG A 140 -1.77 7.52 -14.75
N PRO A 141 -1.23 8.37 -13.85
CA PRO A 141 -0.22 9.34 -14.25
C PRO A 141 1.10 8.68 -14.69
N LEU A 142 1.47 7.54 -14.13
CA LEU A 142 2.72 6.85 -14.48
C LEU A 142 2.49 5.74 -15.50
N GLY A 143 1.50 4.90 -15.28
CA GLY A 143 1.18 3.79 -16.17
C GLY A 143 0.42 4.21 -17.44
N GLY A 144 -0.33 5.31 -17.41
CA GLY A 144 -1.06 5.82 -18.55
C GLY A 144 -2.07 4.83 -19.14
N VAL A 145 -2.77 4.07 -18.28
CA VAL A 145 -3.75 3.07 -18.72
C VAL A 145 -4.92 3.74 -19.47
N THR A 146 -5.33 3.11 -20.56
CA THR A 146 -6.51 3.52 -21.36
C THR A 146 -7.42 2.32 -21.61
N ALA A 147 -8.67 2.59 -21.96
CA ALA A 147 -9.65 1.55 -22.29
C ALA A 147 -9.15 0.63 -23.41
N GLY A 148 -9.42 -0.67 -23.28
CA GLY A 148 -9.01 -1.71 -24.22
C GLY A 148 -7.58 -2.22 -24.05
N GLN A 149 -6.76 -1.61 -23.20
CA GLN A 149 -5.43 -2.12 -22.88
C GLN A 149 -5.50 -3.32 -21.94
N THR A 150 -4.49 -4.19 -22.01
CA THR A 150 -4.32 -5.32 -21.09
C THR A 150 -3.36 -4.91 -19.97
N VAL A 151 -3.80 -5.11 -18.72
CA VAL A 151 -3.03 -4.82 -17.51
C VAL A 151 -2.75 -6.11 -16.74
N LEU A 152 -1.47 -6.45 -16.54
CA LEU A 152 -1.05 -7.50 -15.60
C LEU A 152 -0.86 -6.88 -14.22
N ILE A 153 -1.50 -7.44 -13.20
CA ILE A 153 -1.37 -7.00 -11.81
C ILE A 153 -0.79 -8.13 -10.96
N ASN A 154 0.45 -7.95 -10.51
CA ASN A 154 1.09 -8.87 -9.57
C ASN A 154 0.59 -8.61 -8.14
N ALA A 155 0.62 -9.66 -7.30
CA ALA A 155 0.07 -9.62 -5.93
C ALA A 155 -1.36 -9.04 -5.88
N ALA A 156 -2.19 -9.40 -6.86
CA ALA A 156 -3.51 -8.82 -7.08
C ALA A 156 -4.47 -8.98 -5.90
N ALA A 157 -4.25 -9.94 -5.01
CA ALA A 157 -5.06 -10.18 -3.82
C ALA A 157 -4.65 -9.35 -2.59
N GLY A 158 -3.55 -8.58 -2.65
CA GLY A 158 -3.10 -7.67 -1.58
C GLY A 158 -3.84 -6.34 -1.59
N GLY A 159 -3.65 -5.49 -0.58
CA GLY A 159 -4.37 -4.23 -0.44
C GLY A 159 -4.26 -3.29 -1.65
N THR A 160 -3.05 -3.08 -2.17
CA THR A 160 -2.81 -2.27 -3.39
C THR A 160 -3.33 -3.00 -4.64
N GLY A 161 -3.13 -4.32 -4.73
CA GLY A 161 -3.54 -5.12 -5.88
C GLY A 161 -5.05 -5.14 -6.07
N GLN A 162 -5.83 -5.30 -5.00
CA GLN A 162 -7.30 -5.28 -5.06
C GLN A 162 -7.82 -3.93 -5.58
N ALA A 163 -7.30 -2.83 -5.05
CA ALA A 163 -7.65 -1.49 -5.54
C ALA A 163 -7.28 -1.32 -7.02
N ALA A 164 -6.10 -1.81 -7.42
CA ALA A 164 -5.65 -1.75 -8.81
C ALA A 164 -6.58 -2.55 -9.75
N VAL A 165 -7.05 -3.74 -9.35
CA VAL A 165 -8.01 -4.52 -10.16
C VAL A 165 -9.30 -3.73 -10.37
N ILE A 166 -9.90 -3.21 -9.29
CA ILE A 166 -11.15 -2.43 -9.35
C ILE A 166 -10.98 -1.21 -10.27
N MET A 167 -9.93 -0.43 -10.06
CA MET A 167 -9.67 0.79 -10.84
C MET A 167 -9.36 0.47 -12.32
N ALA A 168 -8.53 -0.54 -12.59
CA ALA A 168 -8.22 -0.94 -13.98
C ALA A 168 -9.47 -1.37 -14.73
N LYS A 169 -10.37 -2.11 -14.08
CA LYS A 169 -11.69 -2.46 -14.66
C LYS A 169 -12.55 -1.23 -14.90
N HIS A 170 -12.58 -0.28 -13.97
CA HIS A 170 -13.31 0.98 -14.16
C HIS A 170 -12.80 1.76 -15.39
N TYR A 171 -11.49 1.76 -15.63
CA TYR A 171 -10.90 2.41 -16.83
C TYR A 171 -11.03 1.60 -18.12
N GLY A 172 -11.76 0.49 -18.10
CA GLY A 172 -12.04 -0.32 -19.28
C GLY A 172 -10.88 -1.21 -19.73
N ALA A 173 -9.94 -1.52 -18.85
CA ALA A 173 -8.84 -2.44 -19.14
C ALA A 173 -9.30 -3.91 -19.07
N THR A 174 -8.61 -4.77 -19.84
CA THR A 174 -8.61 -6.20 -19.62
C THR A 174 -7.58 -6.52 -18.53
N VAL A 175 -8.03 -7.08 -17.42
CA VAL A 175 -7.20 -7.33 -16.23
C VAL A 175 -6.79 -8.80 -16.16
N ILE A 176 -5.48 -9.03 -16.19
CA ILE A 176 -4.85 -10.32 -15.84
C ILE A 176 -4.28 -10.17 -14.43
N ALA A 177 -4.84 -10.89 -13.48
CA ALA A 177 -4.46 -10.81 -12.08
C ALA A 177 -3.62 -12.03 -11.66
N ALA A 178 -2.43 -11.80 -11.09
CA ALA A 178 -1.59 -12.86 -10.56
C ALA A 178 -1.72 -12.93 -9.03
N ALA A 179 -2.18 -14.08 -8.54
CA ALA A 179 -2.35 -14.37 -7.12
C ALA A 179 -2.12 -15.87 -6.85
N SER A 180 -1.88 -16.25 -5.58
CA SER A 180 -1.82 -17.67 -5.22
C SER A 180 -3.20 -18.34 -5.39
N PRO A 181 -3.27 -19.66 -5.70
CA PRO A 181 -4.52 -20.33 -6.01
C PRO A 181 -5.65 -20.15 -4.99
N SER A 182 -5.32 -20.16 -3.70
CA SER A 182 -6.30 -19.96 -2.61
C SER A 182 -6.99 -18.59 -2.61
N LYS A 183 -6.47 -17.62 -3.38
CA LYS A 183 -6.97 -16.23 -3.46
C LYS A 183 -7.65 -15.92 -4.81
N HIS A 184 -7.72 -16.90 -5.72
CA HIS A 184 -8.24 -16.69 -7.06
C HIS A 184 -9.70 -16.25 -7.06
N GLU A 185 -10.53 -16.81 -6.15
CA GLU A 185 -11.94 -16.45 -6.05
C GLU A 185 -12.12 -14.98 -5.63
N THR A 186 -11.35 -14.53 -4.64
CA THR A 186 -11.33 -13.11 -4.23
C THR A 186 -11.06 -12.20 -5.42
N VAL A 187 -10.01 -12.50 -6.18
CA VAL A 187 -9.58 -11.62 -7.29
C VAL A 187 -10.58 -11.66 -8.45
N ARG A 188 -11.22 -12.81 -8.74
CA ARG A 188 -12.32 -12.89 -9.71
C ARG A 188 -13.51 -12.05 -9.26
N GLY A 189 -13.85 -12.09 -7.98
CA GLY A 189 -14.93 -11.28 -7.40
C GLY A 189 -14.72 -9.77 -7.54
N LEU A 190 -13.46 -9.32 -7.68
CA LEU A 190 -13.13 -7.92 -7.95
C LEU A 190 -13.27 -7.52 -9.44
N GLY A 191 -13.56 -8.48 -10.32
CA GLY A 191 -13.78 -8.25 -11.74
C GLY A 191 -12.56 -8.52 -12.65
N ALA A 192 -11.52 -9.20 -12.17
CA ALA A 192 -10.42 -9.63 -13.04
C ALA A 192 -10.92 -10.57 -14.16
N ASP A 193 -10.53 -10.29 -15.39
CA ASP A 193 -10.95 -11.09 -16.57
C ASP A 193 -10.21 -12.43 -16.60
N HIS A 194 -8.95 -12.44 -16.19
CA HIS A 194 -8.13 -13.64 -16.09
C HIS A 194 -7.40 -13.65 -14.76
N VAL A 195 -7.29 -14.84 -14.16
CA VAL A 195 -6.56 -15.04 -12.90
C VAL A 195 -5.55 -16.15 -13.09
N LEU A 196 -4.27 -15.82 -12.85
CA LEU A 196 -3.14 -16.71 -12.99
C LEU A 196 -2.54 -17.06 -11.62
N ASP A 197 -1.98 -18.27 -11.52
CA ASP A 197 -1.19 -18.64 -10.34
C ASP A 197 0.14 -17.88 -10.35
N SER A 198 0.32 -16.99 -9.36
CA SER A 198 1.55 -16.22 -9.17
C SER A 198 2.78 -17.07 -8.82
N ARG A 199 2.57 -18.35 -8.49
CA ARG A 199 3.61 -19.34 -8.19
C ARG A 199 3.74 -20.38 -9.31
N GLY A 200 2.95 -20.23 -10.38
CA GLY A 200 3.00 -21.11 -11.54
C GLY A 200 4.35 -21.08 -12.24
N PRO A 201 4.71 -22.14 -12.98
CA PRO A 201 6.05 -22.31 -13.53
C PRO A 201 6.42 -21.26 -14.59
N ASP A 202 5.43 -20.66 -15.26
CA ASP A 202 5.70 -19.68 -16.33
C ASP A 202 4.56 -18.65 -16.46
N LEU A 203 4.56 -17.66 -15.56
CA LEU A 203 3.62 -16.55 -15.59
C LEU A 203 3.68 -15.78 -16.91
N ALA A 204 4.89 -15.57 -17.45
CA ALA A 204 5.07 -14.80 -18.67
C ALA A 204 4.49 -15.51 -19.89
N ALA A 205 4.70 -16.84 -20.04
CA ALA A 205 4.10 -17.60 -21.13
C ALA A 205 2.57 -17.59 -21.08
N GLU A 206 1.97 -17.67 -19.89
CA GLU A 206 0.53 -17.59 -19.75
C GLU A 206 -0.04 -16.22 -20.13
N VAL A 207 0.63 -15.11 -19.75
CA VAL A 207 0.25 -13.77 -20.18
C VAL A 207 0.36 -13.63 -21.70
N LEU A 208 1.47 -14.10 -22.29
CA LEU A 208 1.64 -14.09 -23.75
C LEU A 208 0.55 -14.91 -24.45
N ARG A 209 0.21 -16.08 -23.94
CA ARG A 209 -0.88 -16.90 -24.48
C ARG A 209 -2.22 -16.16 -24.46
N LEU A 210 -2.56 -15.51 -23.34
CA LEU A 210 -3.80 -14.75 -23.18
C LEU A 210 -3.87 -13.51 -24.08
N THR A 211 -2.72 -12.93 -24.42
CA THR A 211 -2.61 -11.73 -25.27
C THR A 211 -2.27 -12.03 -26.73
N GLY A 212 -2.39 -13.28 -27.17
CA GLY A 212 -2.06 -13.69 -28.55
C GLY A 212 -0.59 -13.44 -28.93
N GLY A 213 0.31 -13.53 -27.97
CA GLY A 213 1.76 -13.34 -28.14
C GLY A 213 2.23 -11.88 -28.05
N THR A 214 1.32 -10.91 -27.88
CA THR A 214 1.70 -9.47 -27.87
C THR A 214 2.20 -8.97 -26.50
N GLY A 215 1.80 -9.59 -25.41
CA GLY A 215 2.12 -9.17 -24.04
C GLY A 215 1.18 -8.09 -23.48
N ALA A 216 1.31 -7.80 -22.18
CA ALA A 216 0.51 -6.80 -21.48
C ALA A 216 0.98 -5.38 -21.80
N ASP A 217 0.04 -4.45 -22.01
CA ASP A 217 0.34 -3.03 -22.26
C ASP A 217 0.90 -2.34 -21.02
N LEU A 218 0.46 -2.78 -19.84
CA LEU A 218 0.92 -2.29 -18.54
C LEU A 218 1.07 -3.45 -17.56
N VAL A 219 2.14 -3.44 -16.80
CA VAL A 219 2.38 -4.37 -15.69
C VAL A 219 2.54 -3.58 -14.39
N LEU A 220 1.78 -3.92 -13.37
CA LEU A 220 1.92 -3.42 -12.01
C LEU A 220 2.74 -4.42 -11.19
N GLU A 221 3.97 -4.03 -10.82
CA GLU A 221 4.98 -4.90 -10.23
C GLU A 221 5.32 -4.47 -8.80
N SER A 222 4.96 -5.29 -7.83
CA SER A 222 5.21 -5.05 -6.40
C SER A 222 5.97 -6.18 -5.72
N VAL A 223 6.38 -7.19 -6.48
CA VAL A 223 6.97 -8.41 -5.91
C VAL A 223 8.49 -8.42 -5.98
N GLY A 224 9.06 -8.00 -7.10
CA GLY A 224 10.52 -8.07 -7.28
C GLY A 224 11.04 -9.50 -7.49
N GLY A 225 12.31 -9.74 -7.16
CA GLY A 225 12.95 -11.04 -7.32
C GLY A 225 12.74 -11.63 -8.73
N ALA A 226 12.45 -12.91 -8.81
CA ALA A 226 12.18 -13.60 -10.08
C ALA A 226 10.92 -13.06 -10.81
N THR A 227 9.95 -12.50 -10.06
CA THR A 227 8.71 -11.98 -10.64
C THR A 227 8.97 -10.77 -11.52
N LEU A 228 9.96 -9.92 -11.21
CA LEU A 228 10.30 -8.78 -12.06
C LEU A 228 10.75 -9.26 -13.45
N GLY A 229 11.60 -10.28 -13.54
CA GLY A 229 12.02 -10.85 -14.82
C GLY A 229 10.85 -11.42 -15.64
N ALA A 230 9.92 -12.11 -14.99
CA ALA A 230 8.69 -12.60 -15.62
C ALA A 230 7.80 -11.43 -16.09
N SER A 231 7.66 -10.38 -15.29
CA SER A 231 6.90 -9.16 -15.59
C SER A 231 7.44 -8.44 -16.84
N LEU A 232 8.76 -8.30 -16.92
CA LEU A 232 9.43 -7.71 -18.10
C LEU A 232 9.21 -8.55 -19.37
N THR A 233 9.21 -9.88 -19.25
CA THR A 233 8.96 -10.81 -20.37
C THR A 233 7.48 -10.80 -20.78
N ALA A 234 6.57 -10.65 -19.81
CA ALA A 234 5.14 -10.59 -20.05
C ALA A 234 4.66 -9.27 -20.66
N ALA A 235 5.45 -8.20 -20.51
CA ALA A 235 5.10 -6.89 -21.05
C ALA A 235 5.24 -6.84 -22.57
N LYS A 236 4.39 -6.06 -23.22
CA LYS A 236 4.43 -5.81 -24.66
C LYS A 236 5.74 -5.14 -25.05
N ARG A 237 6.42 -5.70 -26.02
CA ARG A 237 7.69 -5.14 -26.48
C ARG A 237 7.51 -3.73 -27.04
N VAL A 238 8.47 -2.85 -26.79
CA VAL A 238 8.61 -1.46 -27.24
C VAL A 238 7.67 -0.50 -26.50
N THR A 239 6.38 -0.78 -26.43
CA THR A 239 5.37 0.11 -25.86
C THR A 239 4.85 -0.31 -24.50
N GLY A 240 5.17 -1.52 -24.05
CA GLY A 240 4.79 -2.03 -22.74
C GLY A 240 5.48 -1.27 -21.60
N ARG A 241 4.74 -1.01 -20.55
CA ARG A 241 5.19 -0.28 -19.35
C ARG A 241 5.15 -1.20 -18.14
N VAL A 242 6.20 -1.19 -17.33
CA VAL A 242 6.27 -1.94 -16.07
C VAL A 242 6.48 -0.93 -14.96
N VAL A 243 5.44 -0.68 -14.16
CA VAL A 243 5.52 0.20 -12.98
C VAL A 243 5.91 -0.64 -11.77
N VAL A 244 7.11 -0.38 -11.25
CA VAL A 244 7.70 -1.09 -10.12
C VAL A 244 7.53 -0.26 -8.86
N TYR A 245 6.80 -0.78 -7.85
CA TYR A 245 6.48 -0.07 -6.61
C TYR A 245 6.67 -0.91 -5.33
N GLY A 246 7.29 -2.07 -5.44
CA GLY A 246 7.56 -2.93 -4.30
C GLY A 246 8.57 -4.02 -4.60
N MET A 247 8.98 -4.72 -3.56
CA MET A 247 9.94 -5.81 -3.61
C MET A 247 9.63 -6.91 -2.57
N ALA A 248 8.34 -7.26 -2.44
CA ALA A 248 7.86 -8.24 -1.46
C ALA A 248 8.48 -9.65 -1.63
N GLY A 249 9.09 -9.94 -2.77
CA GLY A 249 9.83 -11.17 -3.07
C GLY A 249 11.33 -10.97 -3.15
N GLY A 250 11.83 -9.81 -2.70
CA GLY A 250 13.24 -9.47 -2.69
C GLY A 250 13.66 -8.54 -3.83
N GLU A 251 14.89 -8.10 -3.77
CA GLU A 251 15.49 -7.26 -4.80
C GLU A 251 15.69 -8.02 -6.12
N ALA A 252 15.73 -7.29 -7.21
CA ALA A 252 16.04 -7.80 -8.53
C ALA A 252 16.93 -6.80 -9.29
N ALA A 253 17.87 -7.31 -10.06
CA ALA A 253 18.72 -6.52 -10.93
C ALA A 253 18.25 -6.64 -12.38
N VAL A 254 18.19 -5.50 -13.06
CA VAL A 254 17.90 -5.41 -14.51
C VAL A 254 19.06 -4.63 -15.14
N THR A 255 19.74 -5.28 -16.09
CA THR A 255 20.85 -4.65 -16.78
C THR A 255 20.39 -3.85 -18.00
N ASN A 256 21.22 -2.93 -18.47
CA ASN A 256 20.97 -2.25 -19.74
C ASN A 256 20.88 -3.25 -20.92
N TRP A 257 21.63 -4.36 -20.88
CA TRP A 257 21.55 -5.43 -21.87
C TRP A 257 20.13 -6.05 -21.89
N ASP A 258 19.58 -6.36 -20.69
CA ASP A 258 18.22 -6.90 -20.57
C ASP A 258 17.18 -5.94 -21.18
N LEU A 259 17.30 -4.63 -20.89
CA LEU A 259 16.36 -3.64 -21.42
C LEU A 259 16.49 -3.46 -22.95
N ILE A 260 17.72 -3.45 -23.50
CA ILE A 260 17.97 -3.17 -24.91
C ILE A 260 17.67 -4.39 -25.79
N TYR A 261 18.16 -5.57 -25.36
CA TYR A 261 18.19 -6.75 -26.23
C TYR A 261 17.15 -7.81 -25.88
N ARG A 262 16.82 -7.97 -24.57
CA ARG A 262 15.92 -9.03 -24.13
C ARG A 262 14.46 -8.57 -24.11
N HIS A 263 14.15 -7.44 -23.45
CA HIS A 263 12.78 -7.05 -23.14
C HIS A 263 12.28 -5.88 -23.98
N GLN A 264 13.05 -4.79 -24.11
CA GLN A 264 12.66 -3.57 -24.85
C GLN A 264 11.33 -3.01 -24.31
N VAL A 265 11.27 -2.70 -23.03
CA VAL A 265 10.08 -2.17 -22.34
C VAL A 265 10.43 -0.89 -21.59
N GLN A 266 9.41 -0.15 -21.14
CA GLN A 266 9.57 1.02 -20.31
C GLN A 266 9.46 0.60 -18.84
N MET A 267 10.52 0.80 -18.04
CA MET A 267 10.49 0.60 -16.59
C MET A 267 10.28 1.93 -15.90
N ILE A 268 9.33 1.97 -14.97
CA ILE A 268 8.93 3.17 -14.23
C ILE A 268 8.95 2.83 -12.74
N GLY A 269 9.80 3.52 -11.96
CA GLY A 269 9.81 3.39 -10.51
C GLY A 269 8.73 4.24 -9.86
N LEU A 270 8.03 3.70 -8.87
CA LEU A 270 7.07 4.43 -8.04
C LEU A 270 7.36 4.18 -6.57
N ASN A 271 7.68 5.25 -5.86
CA ASN A 271 7.60 5.32 -4.40
C ASN A 271 6.61 6.43 -4.05
N ILE A 272 5.52 6.08 -3.38
CA ILE A 272 4.45 7.04 -3.09
C ILE A 272 4.94 8.19 -2.19
N GLY A 273 5.84 7.94 -1.24
CA GLY A 273 6.44 8.98 -0.39
C GLY A 273 7.28 9.96 -1.21
N VAL A 274 8.04 9.47 -2.19
CA VAL A 274 8.79 10.32 -3.12
C VAL A 274 7.84 11.11 -4.01
N LEU A 275 6.76 10.49 -4.50
CA LEU A 275 5.75 11.17 -5.31
C LEU A 275 5.12 12.36 -4.56
N ILE A 276 4.78 12.15 -3.27
CA ILE A 276 4.24 13.20 -2.40
C ILE A 276 5.21 14.39 -2.29
N GLN A 277 6.50 14.11 -2.11
CA GLN A 277 7.51 15.14 -1.87
C GLN A 277 8.00 15.82 -3.15
N ALA A 278 8.29 15.04 -4.19
CA ALA A 278 8.94 15.52 -5.41
C ALA A 278 7.94 15.99 -6.49
N ALA A 279 6.70 15.52 -6.44
CA ALA A 279 5.66 15.86 -7.41
C ALA A 279 4.28 16.04 -6.73
N PRO A 280 4.15 16.98 -5.77
CA PRO A 280 2.92 17.15 -4.98
C PRO A 280 1.69 17.48 -5.83
N GLN A 281 1.88 18.11 -6.99
CA GLN A 281 0.78 18.37 -7.93
C GLN A 281 0.20 17.08 -8.51
N ILE A 282 1.05 16.15 -8.95
CA ILE A 282 0.63 14.84 -9.46
C ILE A 282 -0.07 14.06 -8.33
N PHE A 283 0.47 14.10 -7.12
CA PHE A 283 -0.18 13.45 -5.97
C PHE A 283 -1.54 14.08 -5.68
N GLY A 284 -1.67 15.40 -5.74
CA GLY A 284 -2.95 16.10 -5.57
C GLY A 284 -3.99 15.68 -6.63
N GLU A 285 -3.58 15.52 -7.89
CA GLU A 285 -4.45 14.99 -8.97
C GLU A 285 -4.88 13.55 -8.68
N VAL A 286 -3.95 12.68 -8.25
CA VAL A 286 -4.25 11.31 -7.84
C VAL A 286 -5.27 11.29 -6.70
N MET A 287 -5.10 12.11 -5.68
CA MET A 287 -6.04 12.16 -4.55
C MET A 287 -7.41 12.72 -4.97
N GLY A 288 -7.44 13.75 -5.84
CA GLY A 288 -8.69 14.28 -6.39
C GLY A 288 -9.47 13.22 -7.18
N GLU A 289 -8.78 12.47 -8.04
CA GLU A 289 -9.38 11.36 -8.81
C GLU A 289 -9.83 10.21 -7.87
N LEU A 290 -9.03 9.89 -6.84
CA LEU A 290 -9.38 8.86 -5.86
C LEU A 290 -10.69 9.20 -5.12
N PHE A 291 -10.83 10.43 -4.63
CA PHE A 291 -12.06 10.87 -3.99
C PHE A 291 -13.26 10.92 -4.95
N ALA A 292 -13.03 11.23 -6.23
CA ALA A 292 -14.09 11.14 -7.24
C ALA A 292 -14.54 9.69 -7.48
N LEU A 293 -13.63 8.73 -7.49
CA LEU A 293 -13.96 7.29 -7.59
C LEU A 293 -14.77 6.80 -6.37
N ILE A 294 -14.44 7.29 -5.19
CA ILE A 294 -15.20 7.00 -3.95
C ILE A 294 -16.60 7.60 -4.05
N ALA A 295 -16.71 8.90 -4.39
CA ALA A 295 -18.00 9.58 -4.52
C ALA A 295 -18.87 8.96 -5.62
N GLY A 296 -18.28 8.45 -6.68
CA GLY A 296 -18.94 7.72 -7.76
C GLY A 296 -19.29 6.26 -7.44
N GLY A 297 -18.96 5.76 -6.24
CA GLY A 297 -19.24 4.38 -5.82
C GLY A 297 -18.39 3.30 -6.51
N VAL A 298 -17.33 3.68 -7.21
CA VAL A 298 -16.37 2.74 -7.81
C VAL A 298 -15.52 2.08 -6.74
N LEU A 299 -15.06 2.88 -5.79
CA LEU A 299 -14.36 2.41 -4.60
C LEU A 299 -15.32 2.48 -3.41
N THR A 300 -15.49 1.36 -2.75
CA THR A 300 -16.39 1.18 -1.61
C THR A 300 -15.58 1.02 -0.32
N PRO A 301 -16.23 1.13 0.88
CA PRO A 301 -15.56 0.93 2.15
C PRO A 301 -14.71 -0.33 2.18
N GLY A 302 -13.46 -0.21 2.62
CA GLY A 302 -12.55 -1.34 2.76
C GLY A 302 -13.06 -2.39 3.73
N GLN A 303 -12.56 -3.62 3.57
CA GLN A 303 -12.85 -4.74 4.48
C GLN A 303 -11.51 -5.31 4.98
N PRO A 304 -10.79 -4.57 5.85
CA PRO A 304 -9.52 -5.04 6.36
C PRO A 304 -9.72 -6.23 7.30
N THR A 305 -8.74 -7.15 7.32
CA THR A 305 -8.73 -8.23 8.32
C THR A 305 -8.25 -7.66 9.65
N PRO A 306 -9.08 -7.70 10.70
CA PRO A 306 -8.73 -7.11 11.99
C PRO A 306 -7.82 -8.05 12.82
N TYR A 307 -6.90 -7.45 13.55
CA TYR A 307 -6.07 -8.07 14.59
C TYR A 307 -6.06 -7.14 15.81
N GLU A 308 -6.02 -7.70 17.00
CA GLU A 308 -5.72 -6.92 18.19
C GLU A 308 -4.30 -6.34 18.10
N LEU A 309 -4.05 -5.20 18.75
CA LEU A 309 -2.71 -4.59 18.75
C LEU A 309 -1.63 -5.59 19.18
N ALA A 310 -1.91 -6.41 20.21
CA ALA A 310 -0.99 -7.42 20.71
C ALA A 310 -0.62 -8.51 19.67
N ASP A 311 -1.47 -8.73 18.68
CA ASP A 311 -1.26 -9.69 17.59
C ASP A 311 -0.45 -9.10 16.41
N GLY A 312 0.06 -7.88 16.54
CA GLY A 312 0.85 -7.23 15.49
C GLY A 312 2.03 -8.06 14.98
N PRO A 313 2.85 -8.71 15.82
CA PRO A 313 3.90 -9.60 15.35
C PRO A 313 3.38 -10.73 14.44
N LYS A 314 2.24 -11.32 14.79
CA LYS A 314 1.57 -12.35 13.99
C LYS A 314 1.07 -11.79 12.67
N ALA A 315 0.40 -10.63 12.68
CA ALA A 315 -0.12 -9.98 11.48
C ALA A 315 1.01 -9.67 10.46
N LEU A 316 2.15 -9.15 10.95
CA LEU A 316 3.31 -8.87 10.10
C LEU A 316 3.94 -10.16 9.56
N ALA A 317 4.09 -11.21 10.39
CA ALA A 317 4.64 -12.49 9.97
C ALA A 317 3.76 -13.16 8.89
N GLU A 318 2.43 -13.11 9.03
CA GLU A 318 1.51 -13.65 8.02
C GLU A 318 1.56 -12.85 6.71
N LEU A 319 1.71 -11.52 6.78
CA LEU A 319 1.89 -10.67 5.62
C LEU A 319 3.22 -10.97 4.91
N GLU A 320 4.31 -11.14 5.65
CA GLU A 320 5.65 -11.43 5.14
C GLU A 320 5.67 -12.71 4.32
N VAL A 321 5.05 -13.78 4.81
CA VAL A 321 4.94 -15.04 4.07
C VAL A 321 3.82 -15.03 3.02
N ARG A 322 3.18 -13.87 2.80
CA ARG A 322 2.10 -13.67 1.83
C ARG A 322 0.91 -14.61 2.05
N ALA A 323 0.58 -14.90 3.30
CA ALA A 323 -0.58 -15.71 3.66
C ALA A 323 -1.90 -14.90 3.64
N THR A 324 -1.82 -13.58 3.74
CA THR A 324 -2.96 -12.67 3.93
C THR A 324 -3.67 -12.28 2.63
N VAL A 325 -4.90 -11.78 2.75
CA VAL A 325 -5.72 -11.23 1.66
C VAL A 325 -6.13 -9.80 2.02
N GLY A 326 -6.05 -8.88 1.06
CA GLY A 326 -6.47 -7.49 1.26
C GLY A 326 -5.59 -6.71 2.23
N LYS A 327 -6.20 -5.74 2.90
CA LYS A 327 -5.59 -4.89 3.92
C LYS A 327 -5.70 -5.55 5.29
N LEU A 328 -4.71 -5.35 6.16
CA LEU A 328 -4.76 -5.74 7.56
C LEU A 328 -4.89 -4.50 8.44
N ALA A 329 -5.61 -4.63 9.54
CA ALA A 329 -5.80 -3.60 10.56
C ALA A 329 -5.36 -4.10 11.92
N LEU A 330 -4.54 -3.31 12.64
CA LEU A 330 -4.34 -3.48 14.08
C LEU A 330 -5.31 -2.56 14.81
N LEU A 331 -6.03 -3.11 15.77
CA LEU A 331 -6.99 -2.38 16.61
C LEU A 331 -6.37 -2.21 18.00
N PRO A 332 -6.02 -0.97 18.40
CA PRO A 332 -5.42 -0.67 19.70
C PRO A 332 -6.35 -0.85 20.88
#